data_dd0daebbf1c891c3fe9bfb67098128cb
#
_entry.id   dd0daebbf1c891c3fe9bfb67098128cb
#
_cell.length_a   1.000
_cell.length_b   1.000
_cell.length_c   1.000
_cell.angle_alpha   90.00
_cell.angle_beta   90.00
_cell.angle_gamma   90.00
#
_symmetry.space_group_name_H-M   'P 1'
#
loop_
_entity.id
_entity.type
_entity.pdbx_description
1 polymer ?
#
loop_
_entity_poly.entity_id
_entity_poly.type
_entity_poly.pdbx_seq_one_letter_code
_entity_poly.pdbx_strand_id
1 'polypeptide(L)'
;MLGECHAHMIMDGVNYKAAVALHKEKVCEEAVRGHLEACRKAGIRFVRDGGDARGVSAFAKKLAPEYGIEYRTPLFAIHKRGHYGGIVGYPFETWEEYRGLVRKAVEEGADFIKIMGRGLLDFALAGTLTEQGLSGEEIRRMIHMAHEEGMAVMAHCNGDRTCYETLE
;
A
#
# COMPACT_ATOMS: atom_id res chain seq x y z
N MET A 1 5.44 -23.28 -1.70
CA MET A 1 4.69 -22.11 -2.20
C MET A 1 5.46 -20.87 -1.78
N LEU A 2 5.81 -19.99 -2.71
CA LEU A 2 6.46 -18.71 -2.40
C LEU A 2 5.40 -17.60 -2.29
N GLY A 3 5.63 -16.66 -1.40
CA GLY A 3 4.78 -15.49 -1.22
C GLY A 3 5.59 -14.19 -1.28
N GLU A 4 5.07 -13.20 -2.00
CA GLU A 4 5.53 -11.81 -1.94
C GLU A 4 4.64 -11.04 -0.97
N CYS A 5 5.21 -10.62 0.15
CA CYS A 5 4.44 -10.04 1.23
C CYS A 5 4.37 -8.51 1.21
N HIS A 6 5.05 -7.83 0.29
CA HIS A 6 4.98 -6.38 0.11
C HIS A 6 5.32 -5.98 -1.33
N ALA A 7 4.35 -6.04 -2.20
CA ALA A 7 4.46 -5.55 -3.57
C ALA A 7 3.69 -4.23 -3.77
N HIS A 8 3.97 -3.54 -4.85
CA HIS A 8 3.12 -2.51 -5.42
C HIS A 8 2.99 -2.79 -6.92
N MET A 9 1.87 -3.35 -7.33
CA MET A 9 1.65 -3.81 -8.70
C MET A 9 1.73 -2.69 -9.74
N ILE A 10 1.59 -1.44 -9.31
CA ILE A 10 1.77 -0.25 -10.14
C ILE A 10 3.24 0.04 -10.51
N MET A 11 4.20 -0.60 -9.83
CA MET A 11 5.64 -0.38 -9.99
C MET A 11 6.31 -1.60 -10.65
N ASP A 12 7.43 -1.37 -11.35
CA ASP A 12 8.17 -2.43 -12.06
C ASP A 12 9.48 -2.84 -11.37
N GLY A 13 9.85 -2.17 -10.27
CA GLY A 13 11.12 -2.41 -9.58
C GLY A 13 12.37 -1.85 -10.28
N VAL A 14 12.22 -1.21 -11.43
CA VAL A 14 13.32 -0.66 -12.25
C VAL A 14 13.20 0.86 -12.35
N ASN A 15 12.08 1.35 -12.89
CA ASN A 15 11.81 2.77 -13.02
C ASN A 15 10.36 3.08 -12.62
N TYR A 16 10.15 3.25 -11.31
CA TYR A 16 8.82 3.46 -10.77
C TYR A 16 8.08 4.66 -11.39
N LYS A 17 8.79 5.74 -11.79
CA LYS A 17 8.16 6.92 -12.41
C LYS A 17 7.59 6.58 -13.78
N ALA A 18 8.33 5.85 -14.60
CA ALA A 18 7.87 5.39 -15.91
C ALA A 18 6.71 4.38 -15.75
N ALA A 19 6.85 3.41 -14.85
CA ALA A 19 5.81 2.43 -14.57
C ALA A 19 4.49 3.09 -14.13
N VAL A 20 4.53 3.99 -13.15
CA VAL A 20 3.34 4.74 -12.69
C VAL A 20 2.74 5.60 -13.81
N ALA A 21 3.56 6.16 -14.70
CA ALA A 21 3.07 6.96 -15.82
C ALA A 21 2.26 6.17 -16.84
N LEU A 22 2.51 4.86 -17.00
CA LEU A 22 1.71 3.98 -17.87
C LEU A 22 0.23 3.93 -17.46
N HIS A 23 -0.05 4.14 -16.19
CA HIS A 23 -1.40 4.09 -15.62
C HIS A 23 -2.05 5.47 -15.44
N LYS A 24 -1.52 6.52 -16.12
CA LYS A 24 -1.97 7.90 -15.92
C LYS A 24 -3.44 8.11 -16.33
N GLU A 25 -3.81 7.65 -17.51
CA GLU A 25 -5.16 7.84 -18.08
C GLU A 25 -6.11 6.67 -17.75
N LYS A 26 -5.56 5.47 -17.74
CA LYS A 26 -6.26 4.22 -17.40
C LYS A 26 -5.27 3.16 -16.98
N VAL A 27 -5.75 2.12 -16.31
CA VAL A 27 -4.91 0.95 -15.99
C VAL A 27 -4.37 0.33 -17.28
N CYS A 28 -3.06 0.20 -17.37
CA CYS A 28 -2.41 -0.53 -18.46
C CYS A 28 -2.47 -2.03 -18.16
N GLU A 29 -3.43 -2.72 -18.73
CA GLU A 29 -3.66 -4.16 -18.52
C GLU A 29 -2.43 -5.00 -18.87
N GLU A 30 -1.75 -4.67 -19.98
CA GLU A 30 -0.57 -5.41 -20.44
C GLU A 30 0.55 -5.40 -19.38
N ALA A 31 0.80 -4.25 -18.75
CA ALA A 31 1.80 -4.13 -17.67
C ALA A 31 1.41 -5.01 -16.47
N VAL A 32 0.14 -4.97 -16.04
CA VAL A 32 -0.35 -5.79 -14.92
C VAL A 32 -0.24 -7.28 -15.22
N ARG A 33 -0.64 -7.71 -16.43
CA ARG A 33 -0.49 -9.09 -16.88
C ARG A 33 0.98 -9.52 -16.92
N GLY A 34 1.87 -8.64 -17.38
CA GLY A 34 3.32 -8.89 -17.37
C GLY A 34 3.86 -9.14 -15.95
N HIS A 35 3.46 -8.32 -14.97
CA HIS A 35 3.86 -8.48 -13.57
C HIS A 35 3.31 -9.77 -12.95
N LEU A 36 2.04 -10.09 -13.17
CA LEU A 36 1.44 -11.33 -12.67
C LEU A 36 2.10 -12.57 -13.29
N GLU A 37 2.42 -12.52 -14.59
CA GLU A 37 3.13 -13.60 -15.26
C GLU A 37 4.57 -13.75 -14.74
N ALA A 38 5.27 -12.65 -14.42
CA ALA A 38 6.58 -12.68 -13.78
C ALA A 38 6.52 -13.35 -12.40
N CYS A 39 5.52 -13.00 -11.58
CA CYS A 39 5.26 -13.66 -10.30
C CYS A 39 5.01 -15.17 -10.49
N ARG A 40 4.15 -15.53 -11.45
CA ARG A 40 3.85 -16.94 -11.76
C ARG A 40 5.10 -17.72 -12.15
N LYS A 41 5.95 -17.16 -13.03
CA LYS A 41 7.23 -17.78 -13.47
C LYS A 41 8.22 -17.93 -12.32
N ALA A 42 8.26 -16.98 -11.40
CA ALA A 42 9.08 -17.05 -10.19
C ALA A 42 8.56 -18.05 -9.14
N GLY A 43 7.42 -18.69 -9.37
CA GLY A 43 6.81 -19.61 -8.42
C GLY A 43 6.05 -18.94 -7.28
N ILE A 44 5.83 -17.63 -7.35
CA ILE A 44 5.03 -16.88 -6.38
C ILE A 44 3.55 -17.22 -6.60
N ARG A 45 2.86 -17.59 -5.51
CA ARG A 45 1.45 -17.98 -5.52
C ARG A 45 0.60 -17.17 -4.54
N PHE A 46 1.25 -16.33 -3.74
CA PHE A 46 0.61 -15.38 -2.84
C PHE A 46 1.26 -14.02 -3.04
N VAL A 47 0.46 -12.97 -3.19
CA VAL A 47 0.90 -11.58 -3.25
C VAL A 47 0.09 -10.75 -2.26
N ARG A 48 0.78 -10.02 -1.39
CA ARG A 48 0.21 -8.96 -0.57
C ARG A 48 0.67 -7.61 -1.12
N ASP A 49 -0.22 -6.92 -1.78
CA ASP A 49 0.02 -5.62 -2.41
C ASP A 49 -0.16 -4.48 -1.42
N GLY A 50 0.59 -3.41 -1.57
CA GLY A 50 0.54 -2.22 -0.71
C GLY A 50 -0.45 -1.14 -1.16
N GLY A 51 -1.16 -1.38 -2.26
CA GLY A 51 -2.13 -0.44 -2.83
C GLY A 51 -1.53 0.62 -3.77
N ASP A 52 -2.41 1.32 -4.44
CA ASP A 52 -2.10 2.46 -5.30
C ASP A 52 -3.30 3.42 -5.46
N ALA A 53 -3.03 4.65 -5.93
CA ALA A 53 -4.06 5.68 -6.12
C ALA A 53 -4.70 5.64 -7.54
N ARG A 54 -4.41 4.64 -8.38
CA ARG A 54 -4.84 4.58 -9.79
C ARG A 54 -5.70 3.36 -10.13
N GLY A 55 -5.98 2.51 -9.13
CA GLY A 55 -6.82 1.32 -9.28
C GLY A 55 -6.10 0.11 -9.90
N VAL A 56 -4.77 0.15 -10.03
CA VAL A 56 -3.98 -0.97 -10.55
C VAL A 56 -4.07 -2.18 -9.63
N SER A 57 -3.98 -1.97 -8.32
CA SER A 57 -4.09 -3.03 -7.30
C SER A 57 -5.47 -3.71 -7.33
N ALA A 58 -6.54 -2.92 -7.48
CA ALA A 58 -7.90 -3.46 -7.63
C ALA A 58 -8.06 -4.27 -8.93
N PHE A 59 -7.44 -3.81 -10.01
CA PHE A 59 -7.45 -4.51 -11.29
C PHE A 59 -6.64 -5.81 -11.24
N ALA A 60 -5.44 -5.75 -10.63
CA ALA A 60 -4.60 -6.92 -10.43
C ALA A 60 -5.29 -8.01 -9.60
N LYS A 61 -6.01 -7.62 -8.54
CA LYS A 61 -6.81 -8.55 -7.72
C LYS A 61 -7.81 -9.36 -8.55
N LYS A 62 -8.44 -8.73 -9.55
CA LYS A 62 -9.40 -9.39 -10.43
C LYS A 62 -8.72 -10.37 -11.39
N LEU A 63 -7.52 -10.06 -11.87
CA LEU A 63 -6.77 -10.87 -12.82
C LEU A 63 -5.95 -12.00 -12.18
N ALA A 64 -5.48 -11.82 -10.95
CA ALA A 64 -4.55 -12.73 -10.28
C ALA A 64 -4.99 -14.22 -10.27
N PRO A 65 -6.30 -14.56 -10.13
CA PRO A 65 -6.74 -15.94 -10.21
C PRO A 65 -6.43 -16.62 -11.56
N GLU A 66 -6.38 -15.88 -12.68
CA GLU A 66 -6.02 -16.43 -14.00
C GLU A 66 -4.56 -16.95 -14.02
N TYR A 67 -3.72 -16.44 -13.11
CA TYR A 67 -2.31 -16.82 -12.95
C TYR A 67 -2.09 -17.81 -11.79
N GLY A 68 -3.14 -18.25 -11.12
CA GLY A 68 -3.07 -19.12 -9.95
C GLY A 68 -2.43 -18.42 -8.74
N ILE A 69 -2.64 -17.12 -8.60
CA ILE A 69 -2.12 -16.28 -7.53
C ILE A 69 -3.25 -15.85 -6.61
N GLU A 70 -3.11 -16.14 -5.30
CA GLU A 70 -3.90 -15.50 -4.26
C GLU A 70 -3.38 -14.07 -4.06
N TYR A 71 -4.25 -13.08 -4.24
CA TYR A 71 -3.87 -11.67 -4.21
C TYR A 71 -4.66 -10.91 -3.15
N ARG A 72 -3.95 -10.30 -2.22
CA ARG A 72 -4.50 -9.48 -1.14
C ARG A 72 -4.04 -8.04 -1.30
N THR A 73 -4.97 -7.10 -1.17
CA THR A 73 -4.67 -5.67 -1.35
C THR A 73 -5.56 -4.79 -0.49
N PRO A 74 -5.04 -3.64 0.00
CA PRO A 74 -5.84 -2.59 0.63
C PRO A 74 -6.56 -1.72 -0.39
N LEU A 75 -6.39 -2.00 -1.70
CA LEU A 75 -6.76 -1.19 -2.87
C LEU A 75 -5.92 0.09 -2.97
N PHE A 76 -5.83 0.86 -1.90
CA PHE A 76 -5.03 2.07 -1.76
C PHE A 76 -4.49 2.20 -0.33
N ALA A 77 -3.39 2.93 -0.18
CA ALA A 77 -2.89 3.31 1.13
C ALA A 77 -3.58 4.60 1.62
N ILE A 78 -3.55 4.85 2.92
CA ILE A 78 -4.04 6.08 3.53
C ILE A 78 -2.87 6.80 4.20
N HIS A 79 -2.65 8.06 3.85
CA HIS A 79 -1.57 8.87 4.41
C HIS A 79 -2.07 10.24 4.88
N LYS A 80 -1.43 10.82 5.87
CA LYS A 80 -1.74 12.18 6.31
C LYS A 80 -1.29 13.18 5.24
N ARG A 81 -2.08 14.21 4.97
CA ARG A 81 -1.74 15.26 4.00
C ARG A 81 -0.39 15.89 4.34
N GLY A 82 0.45 16.11 3.34
CA GLY A 82 1.80 16.62 3.50
C GLY A 82 2.84 15.57 3.91
N HIS A 83 2.44 14.32 4.15
CA HIS A 83 3.32 13.21 4.45
C HIS A 83 3.46 12.24 3.27
N TYR A 84 4.44 11.32 3.37
CA TYR A 84 4.72 10.31 2.36
C TYR A 84 3.50 9.41 2.09
N GLY A 85 3.27 9.08 0.81
CA GLY A 85 2.22 8.12 0.41
C GLY A 85 1.44 8.49 -0.85
N GLY A 86 1.64 9.67 -1.43
CA GLY A 86 0.84 10.18 -2.53
C GLY A 86 0.81 9.36 -3.82
N ILE A 87 1.82 8.50 -4.06
CA ILE A 87 1.82 7.58 -5.22
C ILE A 87 0.91 6.37 -4.95
N VAL A 88 0.87 5.93 -3.71
CA VAL A 88 0.24 4.65 -3.32
C VAL A 88 -1.14 4.81 -2.68
N GLY A 89 -1.58 6.05 -2.40
CA GLY A 89 -2.84 6.21 -1.68
C GLY A 89 -3.43 7.61 -1.69
N TYR A 90 -4.41 7.79 -0.82
CA TYR A 90 -5.19 9.01 -0.66
C TYR A 90 -4.83 9.73 0.65
N PRO A 91 -4.76 11.07 0.62
CA PRO A 91 -4.47 11.87 1.80
C PRO A 91 -5.72 12.09 2.65
N PHE A 92 -5.52 12.25 3.97
CA PHE A 92 -6.50 12.78 4.91
C PHE A 92 -5.92 13.95 5.71
N GLU A 93 -6.75 14.86 6.17
CA GLU A 93 -6.42 15.95 7.10
C GLU A 93 -7.13 15.77 8.44
N THR A 94 -8.39 15.38 8.40
CA THR A 94 -9.23 15.18 9.58
C THR A 94 -9.48 13.70 9.86
N TRP A 95 -9.78 13.37 11.11
CA TRP A 95 -10.11 12.00 11.49
C TRP A 95 -11.42 11.50 10.87
N GLU A 96 -12.32 12.42 10.52
CA GLU A 96 -13.53 12.08 9.78
C GLU A 96 -13.22 11.66 8.34
N GLU A 97 -12.33 12.38 7.66
CA GLU A 97 -11.83 11.98 6.35
C GLU A 97 -11.12 10.63 6.39
N TYR A 98 -10.28 10.39 7.42
CA TYR A 98 -9.62 9.10 7.61
C TYR A 98 -10.65 7.98 7.73
N ARG A 99 -11.66 8.14 8.60
CA ARG A 99 -12.74 7.16 8.76
C ARG A 99 -13.51 6.94 7.45
N GLY A 100 -13.76 8.00 6.70
CA GLY A 100 -14.38 7.91 5.37
C GLY A 100 -13.57 7.06 4.39
N LEU A 101 -12.22 7.23 4.38
CA LEU A 101 -11.34 6.42 3.54
C LEU A 101 -11.28 4.95 3.99
N VAL A 102 -11.29 4.67 5.29
CA VAL A 102 -11.36 3.30 5.80
C VAL A 102 -12.65 2.62 5.33
N ARG A 103 -13.80 3.26 5.51
CA ARG A 103 -15.10 2.73 5.06
C ARG A 103 -15.15 2.53 3.55
N LYS A 104 -14.64 3.48 2.79
CA LYS A 104 -14.50 3.35 1.33
C LYS A 104 -13.69 2.10 0.95
N ALA A 105 -12.56 1.85 1.60
CA ALA A 105 -11.77 0.66 1.35
C ALA A 105 -12.55 -0.63 1.65
N VAL A 106 -13.28 -0.67 2.77
CA VAL A 106 -14.14 -1.81 3.15
C VAL A 106 -15.24 -2.04 2.11
N GLU A 107 -15.96 -0.99 1.72
CA GLU A 107 -17.05 -1.05 0.74
C GLU A 107 -16.57 -1.51 -0.65
N GLU A 108 -15.36 -1.11 -1.04
CA GLU A 108 -14.73 -1.51 -2.30
C GLU A 108 -14.07 -2.90 -2.24
N GLY A 109 -14.09 -3.57 -1.08
CA GLY A 109 -13.61 -4.94 -0.93
C GLY A 109 -12.11 -5.07 -0.69
N ALA A 110 -11.51 -4.13 0.03
CA ALA A 110 -10.14 -4.26 0.53
C ALA A 110 -10.00 -5.48 1.45
N ASP A 111 -8.83 -6.11 1.45
CA ASP A 111 -8.53 -7.25 2.33
C ASP A 111 -7.98 -6.78 3.70
N PHE A 112 -7.45 -5.57 3.77
CA PHE A 112 -6.88 -4.92 4.96
C PHE A 112 -6.72 -3.42 4.68
N ILE A 113 -6.40 -2.64 5.72
CA ILE A 113 -6.08 -1.21 5.59
C ILE A 113 -4.56 -1.01 5.54
N LYS A 114 -4.07 -0.21 4.58
CA LYS A 114 -2.67 0.21 4.52
C LYS A 114 -2.52 1.63 5.00
N ILE A 115 -1.66 1.85 6.00
CA ILE A 115 -1.32 3.18 6.52
C ILE A 115 0.15 3.51 6.28
N MET A 116 0.45 4.81 6.18
CA MET A 116 1.80 5.33 6.01
C MET A 116 2.21 6.05 7.29
N GLY A 117 3.05 5.39 8.11
CA GLY A 117 3.48 5.91 9.40
C GLY A 117 4.64 6.89 9.33
N ARG A 118 5.56 6.70 8.38
CA ARG A 118 6.75 7.55 8.20
C ARG A 118 7.15 7.66 6.73
N GLY A 119 8.11 8.59 6.46
CA GLY A 119 8.76 8.72 5.17
C GLY A 119 9.76 7.59 4.85
N LEU A 120 10.47 7.76 3.76
CA LEU A 120 11.52 6.85 3.31
C LEU A 120 12.83 7.13 4.05
N LEU A 121 13.74 6.16 3.99
CA LEU A 121 15.14 6.41 4.32
C LEU A 121 15.72 7.41 3.32
N ASP A 122 16.51 8.37 3.82
CA ASP A 122 17.26 9.29 2.98
C ASP A 122 18.52 8.57 2.47
N PHE A 123 18.58 8.36 1.16
CA PHE A 123 19.72 7.67 0.56
C PHE A 123 21.01 8.53 0.48
N ALA A 124 20.89 9.84 0.69
CA ALA A 124 22.04 10.75 0.72
C ALA A 124 22.63 10.89 2.14
N LEU A 125 21.82 10.69 3.18
CA LEU A 125 22.19 10.90 4.58
C LEU A 125 21.89 9.62 5.39
N ALA A 126 22.91 8.83 5.64
CA ALA A 126 22.78 7.57 6.39
C ALA A 126 22.10 7.76 7.75
N GLY A 127 21.14 6.92 8.07
CA GLY A 127 20.41 6.94 9.33
C GLY A 127 19.33 8.01 9.46
N THR A 128 19.05 8.77 8.39
CA THR A 128 18.01 9.80 8.38
C THR A 128 16.78 9.36 7.58
N LEU A 129 15.65 9.99 7.88
CA LEU A 129 14.39 9.81 7.16
C LEU A 129 14.06 11.09 6.38
N THR A 130 13.36 10.96 5.27
CA THR A 130 12.90 12.09 4.45
C THR A 130 11.90 12.98 5.17
N GLU A 131 11.24 12.45 6.22
CA GLU A 131 10.34 13.18 7.11
C GLU A 131 10.18 12.48 8.46
N GLN A 132 9.73 13.21 9.48
CA GLN A 132 9.57 12.67 10.84
C GLN A 132 8.41 11.65 10.95
N GLY A 133 7.41 11.73 10.09
CA GLY A 133 6.26 10.87 10.12
C GLY A 133 5.23 11.21 11.22
N LEU A 134 4.31 10.30 11.44
CA LEU A 134 3.24 10.43 12.43
C LEU A 134 3.74 10.11 13.85
N SER A 135 3.07 10.66 14.85
CA SER A 135 3.27 10.29 16.25
C SER A 135 2.69 8.89 16.52
N GLY A 136 3.20 8.21 17.56
CA GLY A 136 2.65 6.92 18.00
C GLY A 136 1.17 6.99 18.36
N GLU A 137 0.70 8.11 18.92
CA GLU A 137 -0.71 8.34 19.21
C GLU A 137 -1.57 8.39 17.94
N GLU A 138 -1.09 9.08 16.91
CA GLU A 138 -1.78 9.12 15.60
C GLU A 138 -1.82 7.74 14.95
N ILE A 139 -0.70 7.00 14.96
CA ILE A 139 -0.63 5.65 14.42
C ILE A 139 -1.61 4.72 15.16
N ARG A 140 -1.59 4.73 16.49
CA ARG A 140 -2.51 3.94 17.33
C ARG A 140 -3.97 4.27 17.03
N ARG A 141 -4.30 5.55 16.87
CA ARG A 141 -5.65 5.98 16.51
C ARG A 141 -6.08 5.49 15.15
N MET A 142 -5.18 5.56 14.14
CA MET A 142 -5.46 5.02 12.80
C MET A 142 -5.74 3.51 12.85
N ILE A 143 -4.92 2.76 13.57
CA ILE A 143 -5.07 1.31 13.72
C ILE A 143 -6.40 0.99 14.43
N HIS A 144 -6.69 1.68 15.53
CA HIS A 144 -7.93 1.47 16.27
C HIS A 144 -9.19 1.70 15.40
N MET A 145 -9.20 2.79 14.65
CA MET A 145 -10.32 3.09 13.75
C MET A 145 -10.48 2.06 12.62
N ALA A 146 -9.40 1.45 12.13
CA ALA A 146 -9.48 0.36 11.16
C ALA A 146 -10.01 -0.93 11.82
N HIS A 147 -9.59 -1.22 13.04
CA HIS A 147 -10.09 -2.36 13.82
C HIS A 147 -11.58 -2.23 14.17
N GLU A 148 -12.10 -1.01 14.41
CA GLU A 148 -13.54 -0.77 14.59
C GLU A 148 -14.37 -1.19 13.37
N GLU A 149 -13.80 -1.11 12.17
CA GLU A 149 -14.43 -1.57 10.92
C GLU A 149 -14.08 -3.06 10.61
N GLY A 150 -13.47 -3.78 11.55
CA GLY A 150 -13.13 -5.20 11.43
C GLY A 150 -11.91 -5.49 10.54
N MET A 151 -11.10 -4.48 10.22
CA MET A 151 -10.00 -4.60 9.27
C MET A 151 -8.64 -4.72 9.97
N ALA A 152 -7.83 -5.68 9.54
CA ALA A 152 -6.41 -5.73 9.88
C ALA A 152 -5.65 -4.54 9.24
N VAL A 153 -4.50 -4.19 9.80
CA VAL A 153 -3.69 -3.06 9.31
C VAL A 153 -2.31 -3.54 8.85
N MET A 154 -1.88 -3.04 7.71
CA MET A 154 -0.50 -3.09 7.24
C MET A 154 0.10 -1.68 7.31
N ALA A 155 1.13 -1.47 8.13
CA ALA A 155 1.78 -0.18 8.29
C ALA A 155 3.09 -0.09 7.50
N HIS A 156 3.33 1.04 6.83
CA HIS A 156 4.66 1.43 6.37
C HIS A 156 5.41 2.04 7.54
N CYS A 157 6.49 1.40 7.96
CA CYS A 157 7.34 1.84 9.06
C CYS A 157 8.80 1.86 8.62
N ASN A 158 9.52 2.92 8.98
CA ASN A 158 10.97 3.00 8.88
C ASN A 158 11.53 3.43 10.24
N GLY A 159 12.64 2.81 10.64
CA GLY A 159 13.25 3.01 11.94
C GLY A 159 12.57 2.20 13.06
N ASP A 160 13.33 1.92 14.10
CA ASP A 160 12.96 1.07 15.24
C ASP A 160 11.76 1.64 16.02
N ARG A 161 11.84 2.92 16.38
CA ARG A 161 10.79 3.60 17.15
C ARG A 161 9.40 3.45 16.53
N THR A 162 9.28 3.70 15.21
CA THR A 162 7.97 3.62 14.54
C THR A 162 7.46 2.17 14.49
N CYS A 163 8.36 1.20 14.36
CA CYS A 163 7.97 -0.22 14.41
C CYS A 163 7.38 -0.56 15.79
N TYR A 164 8.02 -0.13 16.88
CA TYR A 164 7.48 -0.32 18.23
C TYR A 164 6.15 0.39 18.43
N GLU A 165 6.05 1.68 18.08
CA GLU A 165 4.82 2.47 18.20
C GLU A 165 3.63 1.90 17.38
N THR A 166 3.92 1.10 16.36
CA THR A 166 2.89 0.45 15.53
C THR A 166 2.43 -0.89 16.12
N LEU A 167 3.27 -1.54 16.95
CA LEU A 167 2.97 -2.84 17.57
C LEU A 167 2.30 -2.71 18.95
N GLU A 168 2.43 -1.56 19.61
CA GLU A 168 1.77 -1.23 20.89
C GLU A 168 0.31 -0.78 20.70
#